data_1c85b37f35059651e97625c5ab8f51ee
#
_entry.id   1c85b37f35059651e97625c5ab8f51ee
#
_cell.length_a   1.000
_cell.length_b   1.000
_cell.length_c   1.000
_cell.angle_alpha   90.00
_cell.angle_beta   90.00
_cell.angle_gamma   90.00
#
_symmetry.space_group_name_H-M   'P 1'
#
loop_
_entity.id
_entity.type
_entity.pdbx_description
1 polymer ?
#
loop_
_entity_poly.entity_id
_entity_poly.type
_entity_poly.pdbx_seq_one_letter_code
_entity_poly.pdbx_strand_id
1 'polypeptide(L)'
;EGFYVVNKKRLNPKSRYHLSFNIGYPNALDRSLKRTGANLMVHGECKSRGCYAMTDAVIEEIYALAVEAFAGGQEKFQVHAFPFRMTTANLAAHTDSSWFDFWLNLKDGYDYFQVTRLEPTLAVCGGRYVVNGAFPAGKYPNPTRACPRYSKLPMVAFKPKSQGRAVAESSLAKPLGSIMDLHFGEITPVYNVMTLGPATPDLKAKGQKQAANGKKEKIAQRAP
;
A
#
# COMPACT_ATOMS: atom_id res chain seq x y z
N GLU A 1 6.10 2.64 2.35
CA GLU A 1 5.88 1.82 1.15
C GLU A 1 5.85 0.35 1.52
N GLY A 2 5.08 -0.45 0.79
CA GLY A 2 4.94 -1.88 1.07
C GLY A 2 3.53 -2.41 0.80
N PHE A 3 3.30 -3.63 1.24
CA PHE A 3 2.02 -4.32 1.13
C PHE A 3 1.41 -4.47 2.51
N TYR A 4 0.18 -4.03 2.67
CA TYR A 4 -0.52 -4.01 3.95
C TYR A 4 -1.87 -4.69 3.82
N VAL A 5 -2.39 -5.21 4.93
CA VAL A 5 -3.66 -5.93 4.96
C VAL A 5 -4.63 -5.21 5.88
N VAL A 6 -5.79 -4.89 5.35
CA VAL A 6 -6.90 -4.25 6.07
C VAL A 6 -8.01 -5.27 6.26
N ASN A 7 -8.51 -5.38 7.48
CA ASN A 7 -9.71 -6.15 7.82
C ASN A 7 -10.78 -5.20 8.40
N LYS A 8 -11.99 -5.70 8.58
CA LYS A 8 -13.13 -4.91 9.08
C LYS A 8 -12.84 -4.13 10.37
N LYS A 9 -12.02 -4.69 11.29
CA LYS A 9 -11.68 -4.03 12.57
C LYS A 9 -10.80 -2.80 12.41
N ARG A 10 -10.22 -2.60 11.23
CA ARG A 10 -9.35 -1.45 10.91
C ARG A 10 -10.11 -0.25 10.37
N LEU A 11 -11.39 -0.38 10.07
CA LEU A 11 -12.25 0.71 9.67
C LEU A 11 -12.52 1.63 10.85
N ASN A 12 -12.47 2.94 10.62
CA ASN A 12 -12.75 3.98 11.60
C ASN A 12 -13.79 4.99 11.07
N PRO A 13 -15.08 4.73 11.29
CA PRO A 13 -16.15 5.63 10.85
C PRO A 13 -16.24 6.94 11.69
N LYS A 14 -15.51 6.99 12.81
CA LYS A 14 -15.48 8.16 13.72
C LYS A 14 -14.13 8.89 13.62
N SER A 15 -13.54 8.91 12.45
CA SER A 15 -12.29 9.61 12.20
C SER A 15 -12.45 11.11 12.34
N ARG A 16 -11.45 11.79 12.92
CA ARG A 16 -11.38 13.27 12.92
C ARG A 16 -11.15 13.85 11.53
N TYR A 17 -10.72 13.01 10.59
CA TYR A 17 -10.46 13.34 9.19
C TYR A 17 -11.54 12.69 8.33
N HIS A 18 -12.80 12.99 8.61
CA HIS A 18 -14.00 12.48 7.97
C HIS A 18 -14.16 10.96 8.15
N LEU A 19 -13.60 10.14 7.29
CA LEU A 19 -13.53 8.67 7.37
C LEU A 19 -12.07 8.22 7.31
N SER A 20 -11.75 7.06 7.91
CA SER A 20 -10.40 6.51 7.77
C SER A 20 -10.37 5.01 7.99
N PHE A 21 -9.28 4.38 7.56
CA PHE A 21 -8.91 3.03 7.99
C PHE A 21 -7.41 2.90 8.18
N ASN A 22 -7.01 2.05 9.12
CA ASN A 22 -5.62 1.78 9.43
C ASN A 22 -5.08 0.72 8.46
N ILE A 23 -3.98 1.00 7.76
CA ILE A 23 -3.40 0.04 6.81
C ILE A 23 -2.68 -1.13 7.50
N GLY A 24 -2.38 -1.02 8.78
CA GLY A 24 -1.71 -2.07 9.55
C GLY A 24 -0.19 -1.96 9.60
N TYR A 25 0.33 -0.75 9.40
CA TYR A 25 1.74 -0.44 9.63
C TYR A 25 2.09 -0.50 11.12
N PRO A 26 3.27 -1.02 11.52
CA PRO A 26 4.26 -1.71 10.68
C PRO A 26 3.87 -3.17 10.40
N ASN A 27 4.10 -3.63 9.17
CA ASN A 27 3.90 -5.02 8.78
C ASN A 27 5.08 -5.92 9.19
N ALA A 28 5.13 -7.18 8.73
CA ALA A 28 6.19 -8.12 9.08
C ALA A 28 7.57 -7.68 8.58
N LEU A 29 7.64 -7.12 7.36
CA LEU A 29 8.88 -6.60 6.79
C LEU A 29 9.36 -5.36 7.56
N ASP A 30 8.46 -4.42 7.81
CA ASP A 30 8.79 -3.20 8.55
C ASP A 30 9.39 -3.51 9.92
N ARG A 31 8.76 -4.45 10.65
CA ARG A 31 9.28 -4.92 11.95
C ARG A 31 10.64 -5.60 11.84
N SER A 32 10.86 -6.43 10.81
CA SER A 32 12.16 -7.08 10.59
C SER A 32 13.28 -6.09 10.30
N LEU A 33 12.93 -4.97 9.67
CA LEU A 33 13.84 -3.84 9.39
C LEU A 33 13.87 -2.81 10.53
N LYS A 34 13.28 -3.12 11.69
CA LYS A 34 13.22 -2.24 12.88
C LYS A 34 12.59 -0.87 12.59
N ARG A 35 11.71 -0.78 11.63
CA ARG A 35 10.91 0.41 11.37
C ARG A 35 9.92 0.61 12.52
N THR A 36 9.81 1.82 12.98
CA THR A 36 8.95 2.20 14.12
C THR A 36 7.80 3.10 13.67
N GLY A 37 6.87 3.35 14.56
CA GLY A 37 5.66 4.12 14.31
C GLY A 37 4.42 3.23 14.33
N ALA A 38 3.26 3.88 14.24
CA ALA A 38 1.97 3.21 14.24
C ALA A 38 0.91 4.13 13.61
N ASN A 39 -0.29 3.59 13.45
CA ASN A 39 -1.46 4.36 13.02
C ASN A 39 -1.30 5.07 11.66
N LEU A 40 -0.65 4.41 10.71
CA LEU A 40 -0.64 4.89 9.34
C LEU A 40 -2.01 4.61 8.72
N MET A 41 -2.71 5.69 8.36
CA MET A 41 -4.10 5.67 7.94
C MET A 41 -4.25 6.09 6.49
N VAL A 42 -5.32 5.61 5.85
CA VAL A 42 -5.93 6.26 4.69
C VAL A 42 -7.14 7.02 5.22
N HIS A 43 -7.29 8.32 4.89
CA HIS A 43 -8.29 9.19 5.51
C HIS A 43 -8.74 10.31 4.57
N GLY A 44 -9.85 10.95 4.90
CA GLY A 44 -10.35 12.14 4.22
C GLY A 44 -9.51 13.38 4.51
N GLU A 45 -10.06 14.54 4.17
CA GLU A 45 -9.40 15.84 4.19
C GLU A 45 -8.13 15.91 3.31
N CYS A 46 -7.38 17.02 3.41
CA CYS A 46 -6.20 17.28 2.56
C CYS A 46 -4.91 17.41 3.37
N LYS A 47 -4.97 17.36 4.71
CA LYS A 47 -3.81 17.56 5.59
C LYS A 47 -3.39 16.26 6.24
N SER A 48 -2.10 15.94 6.19
CA SER A 48 -1.55 14.74 6.80
C SER A 48 -0.14 14.97 7.36
N ARG A 49 0.24 14.18 8.37
CA ARG A 49 1.59 14.09 8.92
C ARG A 49 2.20 12.71 8.67
N GLY A 50 2.02 12.18 7.46
CA GLY A 50 2.55 10.87 7.06
C GLY A 50 1.50 9.80 6.77
N CYS A 51 0.21 10.08 6.99
CA CYS A 51 -0.89 9.27 6.52
C CYS A 51 -1.24 9.57 5.06
N TYR A 52 -2.12 8.79 4.46
CA TYR A 52 -2.59 8.96 3.08
C TYR A 52 -3.90 9.76 3.09
N ALA A 53 -3.82 11.07 2.83
CA ALA A 53 -4.98 11.94 2.71
C ALA A 53 -5.59 11.83 1.30
N MET A 54 -6.88 11.48 1.21
CA MET A 54 -7.55 11.14 -0.05
C MET A 54 -8.63 12.15 -0.46
N THR A 55 -8.84 13.23 0.26
CA THR A 55 -10.04 14.08 0.23
C THR A 55 -11.29 13.36 0.74
N ASP A 56 -12.32 14.11 1.11
CA ASP A 56 -13.54 13.52 1.67
C ASP A 56 -14.31 12.70 0.64
N ALA A 57 -14.48 13.22 -0.57
CA ALA A 57 -15.20 12.53 -1.63
C ALA A 57 -14.52 11.18 -2.00
N VAL A 58 -13.19 11.16 -2.12
CA VAL A 58 -12.46 9.94 -2.49
C VAL A 58 -12.47 8.91 -1.37
N ILE A 59 -12.32 9.34 -0.10
CA ILE A 59 -12.37 8.37 1.01
C ILE A 59 -13.77 7.79 1.20
N GLU A 60 -14.84 8.55 0.91
CA GLU A 60 -16.21 8.03 0.93
C GLU A 60 -16.39 6.87 -0.04
N GLU A 61 -15.93 7.01 -1.27
CA GLU A 61 -15.98 5.94 -2.27
C GLU A 61 -15.18 4.70 -1.83
N ILE A 62 -13.92 4.91 -1.42
CA ILE A 62 -13.06 3.82 -0.95
C ILE A 62 -13.68 3.12 0.25
N TYR A 63 -14.20 3.90 1.20
CA TYR A 63 -14.76 3.38 2.44
C TYR A 63 -16.07 2.61 2.19
N ALA A 64 -16.93 3.11 1.30
CA ALA A 64 -18.15 2.42 0.89
C ALA A 64 -17.83 1.07 0.25
N LEU A 65 -16.88 1.03 -0.69
CA LEU A 65 -16.43 -0.24 -1.30
C LEU A 65 -15.88 -1.22 -0.25
N ALA A 66 -15.11 -0.74 0.72
CA ALA A 66 -14.58 -1.58 1.79
C ALA A 66 -15.69 -2.14 2.69
N VAL A 67 -16.69 -1.33 3.04
CA VAL A 67 -17.84 -1.75 3.86
C VAL A 67 -18.66 -2.81 3.12
N GLU A 68 -18.98 -2.58 1.84
CA GLU A 68 -19.74 -3.51 1.01
C GLU A 68 -18.98 -4.83 0.79
N ALA A 69 -17.66 -4.78 0.54
CA ALA A 69 -16.84 -5.98 0.42
C ALA A 69 -16.89 -6.83 1.70
N PHE A 70 -16.76 -6.20 2.86
CA PHE A 70 -16.86 -6.89 4.14
C PHE A 70 -18.28 -7.39 4.46
N ALA A 71 -19.32 -6.68 4.04
CA ALA A 71 -20.70 -7.12 4.15
C ALA A 71 -20.97 -8.33 3.25
N GLY A 72 -20.35 -8.38 2.07
CA GLY A 72 -20.40 -9.49 1.12
C GLY A 72 -19.55 -10.71 1.52
N GLY A 73 -18.92 -10.70 2.70
CA GLY A 73 -18.15 -11.84 3.22
C GLY A 73 -16.65 -11.80 2.94
N GLN A 74 -16.12 -10.76 2.32
CA GLN A 74 -14.68 -10.58 2.20
C GLN A 74 -14.07 -10.31 3.57
N GLU A 75 -13.05 -11.07 3.96
CA GLU A 75 -12.44 -10.92 5.29
C GLU A 75 -11.39 -9.81 5.36
N LYS A 76 -10.72 -9.52 4.25
CA LYS A 76 -9.60 -8.59 4.15
C LYS A 76 -9.41 -8.10 2.72
N PHE A 77 -8.72 -6.98 2.57
CA PHE A 77 -8.16 -6.50 1.30
C PHE A 77 -6.73 -5.99 1.51
N GLN A 78 -5.96 -5.90 0.43
CA GLN A 78 -4.60 -5.38 0.48
C GLN A 78 -4.55 -3.90 0.09
N VAL A 79 -3.65 -3.17 0.74
CA VAL A 79 -3.22 -1.83 0.34
C VAL A 79 -1.78 -1.92 -0.14
N HIS A 80 -1.56 -1.58 -1.39
CA HIS A 80 -0.24 -1.54 -1.99
C HIS A 80 0.25 -0.09 -2.03
N ALA A 81 1.26 0.24 -1.24
CA ALA A 81 1.83 1.57 -1.16
C ALA A 81 3.16 1.63 -1.92
N PHE A 82 3.19 2.36 -3.01
CA PHE A 82 4.35 2.51 -3.89
C PHE A 82 4.84 3.95 -3.92
N PRO A 83 6.15 4.20 -4.18
CA PRO A 83 6.69 5.55 -4.28
C PRO A 83 6.22 6.29 -5.54
N PHE A 84 5.97 5.52 -6.59
CA PHE A 84 5.50 5.96 -7.89
C PHE A 84 4.86 4.77 -8.61
N ARG A 85 4.30 5.00 -9.80
CA ARG A 85 3.82 3.91 -10.64
C ARG A 85 5.00 3.04 -11.08
N MET A 86 5.04 1.76 -10.68
CA MET A 86 6.19 0.85 -10.78
C MET A 86 6.44 0.35 -12.22
N THR A 87 6.39 1.27 -13.20
CA THR A 87 6.76 0.97 -14.59
C THR A 87 8.28 0.85 -14.73
N THR A 88 8.73 0.14 -15.77
CA THR A 88 10.16 0.02 -16.08
C THR A 88 10.81 1.39 -16.30
N ALA A 89 10.12 2.29 -17.00
CA ALA A 89 10.62 3.65 -17.24
C ALA A 89 10.80 4.46 -15.95
N ASN A 90 9.81 4.42 -15.05
CA ASN A 90 9.91 5.13 -13.78
C ASN A 90 11.01 4.55 -12.87
N LEU A 91 11.18 3.24 -12.87
CA LEU A 91 12.30 2.62 -12.14
C LEU A 91 13.66 3.00 -12.74
N ALA A 92 13.78 2.99 -14.07
CA ALA A 92 15.02 3.39 -14.75
C ALA A 92 15.45 4.83 -14.43
N ALA A 93 14.49 5.71 -14.17
CA ALA A 93 14.77 7.10 -13.77
C ALA A 93 15.28 7.25 -12.32
N HIS A 94 15.33 6.17 -11.53
CA HIS A 94 15.67 6.20 -10.11
C HIS A 94 16.71 5.14 -9.72
N THR A 95 17.56 4.73 -10.65
CA THR A 95 18.57 3.65 -10.47
C THR A 95 19.65 4.00 -9.45
N ASP A 96 19.89 5.27 -9.21
CA ASP A 96 20.86 5.80 -8.24
C ASP A 96 20.31 5.90 -6.81
N SER A 97 19.02 5.60 -6.62
CA SER A 97 18.39 5.65 -5.31
C SER A 97 18.88 4.53 -4.38
N SER A 98 19.18 4.86 -3.13
CA SER A 98 19.47 3.86 -2.09
C SER A 98 18.30 2.90 -1.81
N TRP A 99 17.10 3.20 -2.31
CA TRP A 99 15.90 2.38 -2.16
C TRP A 99 15.63 1.50 -3.38
N PHE A 100 16.48 1.55 -4.40
CA PHE A 100 16.23 0.92 -5.70
C PHE A 100 15.97 -0.58 -5.57
N ASP A 101 16.79 -1.31 -4.80
CA ASP A 101 16.60 -2.76 -4.57
C ASP A 101 15.29 -3.07 -3.86
N PHE A 102 14.88 -2.22 -2.92
CA PHE A 102 13.59 -2.35 -2.27
C PHE A 102 12.43 -2.10 -3.25
N TRP A 103 12.56 -1.11 -4.11
CA TRP A 103 11.57 -0.82 -5.14
C TRP A 103 11.47 -1.92 -6.20
N LEU A 104 12.59 -2.54 -6.58
CA LEU A 104 12.58 -3.74 -7.42
C LEU A 104 11.79 -4.88 -6.75
N ASN A 105 11.95 -5.05 -5.45
CA ASN A 105 11.18 -6.05 -4.71
C ASN A 105 9.68 -5.71 -4.62
N LEU A 106 9.33 -4.42 -4.50
CA LEU A 106 7.93 -3.99 -4.58
C LEU A 106 7.34 -4.22 -5.98
N LYS A 107 8.16 -4.04 -7.03
CA LYS A 107 7.74 -4.26 -8.41
C LYS A 107 7.28 -5.69 -8.66
N ASP A 108 7.88 -6.69 -8.04
CA ASP A 108 7.43 -8.09 -8.16
C ASP A 108 5.92 -8.24 -7.83
N GLY A 109 5.46 -7.61 -6.76
CA GLY A 109 4.05 -7.63 -6.38
C GLY A 109 3.15 -6.72 -7.23
N TYR A 110 3.68 -5.58 -7.65
CA TYR A 110 2.99 -4.69 -8.58
C TYR A 110 2.71 -5.40 -9.92
N ASP A 111 3.74 -6.00 -10.52
CA ASP A 111 3.62 -6.70 -11.80
C ASP A 111 2.67 -7.89 -11.69
N TYR A 112 2.75 -8.65 -10.59
CA TYR A 112 1.81 -9.74 -10.35
C TYR A 112 0.36 -9.25 -10.40
N PHE A 113 0.03 -8.19 -9.66
CA PHE A 113 -1.32 -7.62 -9.65
C PHE A 113 -1.73 -7.08 -11.02
N GLN A 114 -0.83 -6.39 -11.73
CA GLN A 114 -1.11 -5.87 -13.08
C GLN A 114 -1.47 -6.98 -14.06
N VAL A 115 -0.77 -8.11 -14.00
CA VAL A 115 -0.98 -9.24 -14.92
C VAL A 115 -2.19 -10.08 -14.53
N THR A 116 -2.36 -10.36 -13.24
CA THR A 116 -3.35 -11.35 -12.78
C THR A 116 -4.65 -10.76 -12.27
N ARG A 117 -4.64 -9.48 -11.87
CA ARG A 117 -5.73 -8.80 -11.14
C ARG A 117 -6.08 -9.47 -9.80
N LEU A 118 -5.16 -10.27 -9.27
CA LEU A 118 -5.30 -10.94 -7.97
C LEU A 118 -4.33 -10.34 -6.96
N GLU A 119 -4.73 -10.32 -5.70
CA GLU A 119 -3.83 -9.97 -4.61
C GLU A 119 -2.64 -10.95 -4.56
N PRO A 120 -1.39 -10.47 -4.51
CA PRO A 120 -0.24 -11.35 -4.37
C PRO A 120 -0.23 -12.02 -2.99
N THR A 121 0.10 -13.30 -2.95
CA THR A 121 0.48 -13.95 -1.69
C THR A 121 1.88 -13.49 -1.30
N LEU A 122 2.01 -13.00 -0.07
CA LEU A 122 3.25 -12.38 0.40
C LEU A 122 3.80 -13.13 1.61
N ALA A 123 5.06 -13.48 1.52
CA ALA A 123 5.87 -13.90 2.65
C ALA A 123 7.00 -12.88 2.89
N VAL A 124 7.60 -12.91 4.07
CA VAL A 124 8.74 -12.06 4.42
C VAL A 124 9.85 -12.93 5.00
N CYS A 125 11.03 -12.86 4.41
CA CYS A 125 12.25 -13.47 4.93
C CYS A 125 13.47 -12.78 4.31
N GLY A 126 14.61 -12.83 4.98
CA GLY A 126 15.83 -12.21 4.49
C GLY A 126 15.71 -10.70 4.24
N GLY A 127 14.87 -10.01 5.00
CA GLY A 127 14.65 -8.56 4.88
C GLY A 127 13.92 -8.13 3.60
N ARG A 128 13.17 -9.02 2.95
CA ARG A 128 12.46 -8.74 1.69
C ARG A 128 11.12 -9.46 1.60
N TYR A 129 10.25 -8.98 0.72
CA TYR A 129 9.05 -9.72 0.32
C TYR A 129 9.42 -10.88 -0.62
N VAL A 130 8.76 -12.01 -0.43
CA VAL A 130 8.68 -13.11 -1.39
C VAL A 130 7.27 -13.14 -1.94
N VAL A 131 7.13 -12.73 -3.18
CA VAL A 131 5.84 -12.66 -3.88
C VAL A 131 5.52 -14.02 -4.49
N ASN A 132 4.36 -14.59 -4.13
CA ASN A 132 3.87 -15.87 -4.61
C ASN A 132 4.91 -17.01 -4.55
N GLY A 133 5.65 -17.05 -3.44
CA GLY A 133 6.58 -18.14 -3.16
C GLY A 133 5.86 -19.37 -2.61
N ALA A 134 6.08 -20.52 -3.22
CA ALA A 134 5.70 -21.82 -2.69
C ALA A 134 6.87 -22.41 -1.89
N PHE A 135 6.68 -22.59 -0.60
CA PHE A 135 7.67 -23.17 0.30
C PHE A 135 7.37 -24.67 0.50
N PRO A 136 8.40 -25.51 0.62
CA PRO A 136 8.22 -26.92 0.96
C PRO A 136 7.49 -27.10 2.29
N ALA A 137 6.78 -28.21 2.44
CA ALA A 137 6.08 -28.56 3.68
C ALA A 137 7.01 -28.47 4.90
N GLY A 138 6.55 -27.87 5.98
CA GLY A 138 7.31 -27.67 7.21
C GLY A 138 8.39 -26.58 7.15
N LYS A 139 8.55 -25.89 6.02
CA LYS A 139 9.47 -24.75 5.87
C LYS A 139 8.69 -23.46 5.82
N TYR A 140 8.70 -22.73 6.91
CA TYR A 140 7.99 -21.45 7.03
C TYR A 140 8.97 -20.28 6.92
N PRO A 141 8.66 -19.25 6.10
CA PRO A 141 9.47 -18.04 6.03
C PRO A 141 9.46 -17.32 7.38
N ASN A 142 10.63 -16.84 7.77
CA ASN A 142 10.82 -16.06 8.99
C ASN A 142 11.35 -14.68 8.61
N PRO A 143 10.70 -13.58 9.02
CA PRO A 143 11.07 -12.23 8.61
C PRO A 143 12.50 -11.83 8.91
N THR A 144 13.11 -12.39 9.96
CA THR A 144 14.47 -12.04 10.44
C THR A 144 15.56 -13.02 10.00
N ARG A 145 15.21 -14.09 9.30
CA ARG A 145 16.15 -15.14 8.87
C ARG A 145 16.21 -15.23 7.33
N ALA A 146 17.26 -15.84 6.83
CA ALA A 146 17.38 -16.17 5.40
C ALA A 146 16.16 -16.96 4.91
N CYS A 147 15.78 -16.72 3.66
CA CYS A 147 14.65 -17.41 3.07
C CYS A 147 14.95 -18.90 2.89
N PRO A 148 14.05 -19.81 3.28
CA PRO A 148 14.08 -21.19 2.84
C PRO A 148 14.06 -21.26 1.31
N ARG A 149 14.51 -22.38 0.73
CA ARG A 149 14.30 -22.60 -0.71
C ARG A 149 12.81 -22.55 -1.04
N TYR A 150 12.45 -21.86 -2.10
CA TYR A 150 11.09 -21.76 -2.59
C TYR A 150 11.06 -21.71 -4.12
N SER A 151 9.94 -22.09 -4.71
CA SER A 151 9.65 -21.85 -6.12
C SER A 151 8.67 -20.69 -6.26
N LYS A 152 8.80 -19.91 -7.34
CA LYS A 152 7.77 -18.90 -7.67
C LYS A 152 6.60 -19.60 -8.37
N LEU A 153 5.39 -19.34 -7.92
CA LEU A 153 4.19 -19.79 -8.63
C LEU A 153 4.03 -19.01 -9.94
N PRO A 154 3.56 -19.68 -11.01
CA PRO A 154 3.39 -19.02 -12.30
C PRO A 154 2.32 -17.90 -12.21
N MET A 155 2.55 -16.84 -12.98
CA MET A 155 1.56 -15.78 -13.16
C MET A 155 0.62 -16.16 -14.31
N VAL A 156 -0.67 -16.27 -14.03
CA VAL A 156 -1.69 -16.48 -15.04
C VAL A 156 -2.37 -15.14 -15.34
N ALA A 157 -2.23 -14.67 -16.58
CA ALA A 157 -2.83 -13.41 -16.98
C ALA A 157 -4.35 -13.43 -16.83
N PHE A 158 -4.90 -12.36 -16.28
CA PHE A 158 -6.34 -12.17 -16.24
C PHE A 158 -6.91 -12.11 -17.66
N LYS A 159 -7.86 -12.98 -17.94
CA LYS A 159 -8.65 -12.92 -19.16
C LYS A 159 -10.05 -12.47 -18.78
N PRO A 160 -10.51 -11.27 -19.17
CA PRO A 160 -11.87 -10.85 -18.92
C PRO A 160 -12.80 -11.86 -19.60
N LYS A 161 -13.82 -12.33 -18.89
CA LYS A 161 -14.88 -13.10 -19.51
C LYS A 161 -15.50 -12.18 -20.57
N SER A 162 -15.40 -12.55 -21.85
CA SER A 162 -16.15 -11.86 -22.89
C SER A 162 -17.61 -11.87 -22.44
N GLN A 163 -18.19 -10.71 -22.20
CA GLN A 163 -19.63 -10.60 -22.00
C GLN A 163 -20.28 -10.91 -23.34
N GLY A 164 -20.47 -12.20 -23.57
CA GLY A 164 -21.27 -12.68 -24.71
C GLY A 164 -22.73 -12.39 -24.45
N ARG A 165 -23.10 -11.14 -24.54
CA ARG A 165 -24.44 -10.69 -24.85
C ARG A 165 -24.32 -9.27 -25.39
N ALA A 166 -24.36 -9.16 -26.71
CA ALA A 166 -24.81 -7.92 -27.32
C ALA A 166 -26.17 -7.62 -26.67
N VAL A 167 -26.26 -6.63 -25.83
CA VAL A 167 -27.53 -6.04 -25.44
C VAL A 167 -28.06 -5.44 -26.74
N ALA A 168 -29.06 -6.06 -27.32
CA ALA A 168 -29.79 -5.46 -28.40
C ALA A 168 -30.21 -4.05 -27.95
N GLU A 169 -29.78 -3.03 -28.67
CA GLU A 169 -30.23 -1.67 -28.46
C GLU A 169 -31.77 -1.66 -28.55
N SER A 170 -32.42 -1.70 -27.41
CA SER A 170 -33.80 -1.34 -27.33
C SER A 170 -33.89 0.18 -27.44
N SER A 171 -34.34 0.63 -28.59
CA SER A 171 -34.62 2.02 -28.92
C SER A 171 -35.74 2.58 -28.05
N LEU A 172 -35.50 2.85 -26.77
CA LEU A 172 -36.36 3.64 -25.90
C LEU A 172 -35.65 3.93 -24.57
N ALA A 173 -34.71 4.84 -24.57
CA ALA A 173 -34.40 5.65 -23.41
C ALA A 173 -33.68 6.91 -23.87
N LYS A 174 -34.34 8.05 -23.70
CA LYS A 174 -33.70 9.37 -23.77
C LYS A 174 -32.58 9.42 -22.77
N PRO A 175 -31.41 10.02 -23.08
CA PRO A 175 -30.32 10.13 -22.15
C PRO A 175 -30.74 11.04 -21.01
N LEU A 176 -30.95 10.50 -19.83
CA LEU A 176 -30.76 11.23 -18.58
C LEU A 176 -29.28 11.52 -18.46
N GLY A 177 -28.94 12.81 -18.34
CA GLY A 177 -27.59 13.30 -18.44
C GLY A 177 -26.58 12.51 -17.60
N SER A 178 -25.50 12.26 -18.26
CA SER A 178 -24.14 11.99 -17.73
C SER A 178 -24.08 11.63 -16.25
N ILE A 179 -24.29 10.38 -15.93
CA ILE A 179 -23.77 9.75 -14.74
C ILE A 179 -22.84 8.63 -15.23
N MET A 180 -21.53 8.93 -15.17
CA MET A 180 -20.41 8.03 -15.20
C MET A 180 -20.40 6.97 -16.30
N ASP A 181 -19.74 7.28 -17.39
CA ASP A 181 -18.99 6.29 -18.17
C ASP A 181 -17.91 5.69 -17.28
N LEU A 182 -18.30 4.76 -16.44
CA LEU A 182 -17.36 3.85 -15.78
C LEU A 182 -16.86 2.87 -16.83
N HIS A 183 -15.91 3.33 -17.63
CA HIS A 183 -15.06 2.46 -18.42
C HIS A 183 -14.18 1.66 -17.45
N PHE A 184 -14.69 0.50 -17.02
CA PHE A 184 -13.91 -0.50 -16.28
C PHE A 184 -12.69 -1.03 -17.03
N GLY A 185 -12.40 -0.52 -18.22
CA GLY A 185 -11.22 -0.82 -19.02
C GLY A 185 -10.00 0.04 -18.68
N GLU A 186 -10.19 1.23 -18.16
CA GLU A 186 -9.16 2.14 -17.70
C GLU A 186 -9.43 2.59 -16.26
N ILE A 187 -9.52 1.64 -15.35
CA ILE A 187 -9.17 1.97 -13.99
C ILE A 187 -7.67 2.19 -14.03
N THR A 188 -7.27 3.38 -14.45
CA THR A 188 -6.02 3.94 -13.94
C THR A 188 -6.19 3.90 -12.45
N PRO A 189 -5.45 3.02 -11.76
CA PRO A 189 -5.68 2.89 -10.33
C PRO A 189 -5.49 4.26 -9.72
N VAL A 190 -6.45 4.70 -8.93
CA VAL A 190 -6.44 5.94 -8.16
C VAL A 190 -5.26 5.97 -7.16
N TYR A 191 -4.39 4.99 -7.23
CA TYR A 191 -3.10 4.89 -6.51
C TYR A 191 -2.09 5.96 -6.90
N ASN A 192 -2.44 6.84 -7.82
CA ASN A 192 -1.57 7.92 -8.31
C ASN A 192 -1.55 9.14 -7.41
N VAL A 193 -2.29 9.13 -6.33
CA VAL A 193 -2.61 10.42 -5.72
C VAL A 193 -1.56 10.90 -4.76
N MET A 194 -0.57 10.09 -4.44
CA MET A 194 0.53 10.59 -3.62
C MET A 194 1.87 10.20 -4.20
N THR A 195 2.29 10.93 -5.19
CA THR A 195 3.70 11.27 -5.23
C THR A 195 3.98 12.09 -3.97
N LEU A 196 4.26 11.41 -2.87
CA LEU A 196 5.08 12.02 -1.85
C LEU A 196 6.32 12.47 -2.61
N GLY A 197 6.56 13.78 -2.64
CA GLY A 197 7.78 14.33 -3.20
C GLY A 197 8.98 13.53 -2.69
N PRO A 198 10.13 13.60 -3.36
CA PRO A 198 11.25 12.74 -3.06
C PRO A 198 11.44 12.70 -1.55
N ALA A 199 11.43 11.48 -0.98
CA ALA A 199 11.69 11.29 0.43
C ALA A 199 13.01 12.00 0.72
N THR A 200 12.94 13.15 1.37
CA THR A 200 14.13 13.91 1.70
C THR A 200 15.00 13.02 2.57
N PRO A 201 16.26 12.79 2.19
CA PRO A 201 17.16 11.87 2.91
C PRO A 201 17.48 12.27 4.35
N ASP A 202 16.97 13.38 4.84
CA ASP A 202 17.52 14.12 5.96
C ASP A 202 16.84 13.92 7.34
N LEU A 203 15.83 13.05 7.44
CA LEU A 203 15.17 12.85 8.74
C LEU A 203 16.02 12.06 9.77
N LYS A 204 17.11 11.40 9.35
CA LYS A 204 18.01 10.71 10.29
C LYS A 204 19.04 11.62 10.96
N ALA A 205 19.43 12.73 10.32
CA ALA A 205 20.47 13.61 10.86
C ALA A 205 19.95 14.61 11.92
N LYS A 206 18.67 14.99 11.87
CA LYS A 206 18.12 15.97 12.82
C LYS A 206 17.66 15.37 14.15
N GLY A 207 17.31 14.09 14.19
CA GLY A 207 16.90 13.42 15.45
C GLY A 207 18.05 13.13 16.43
N GLN A 208 19.26 12.95 15.92
CA GLN A 208 20.42 12.64 16.78
C GLN A 208 21.07 13.87 17.39
N LYS A 209 20.93 15.06 16.80
CA LYS A 209 21.50 16.29 17.39
C LYS A 209 20.66 16.89 18.52
N GLN A 210 19.36 16.66 18.55
CA GLN A 210 18.52 17.14 19.66
C GLN A 210 18.62 16.29 20.95
N ALA A 211 18.94 15.00 20.83
CA ALA A 211 19.12 14.14 22.00
C ALA A 211 20.45 14.38 22.73
N ALA A 212 21.47 14.90 22.05
CA ALA A 212 22.77 15.19 22.64
C ALA A 212 22.82 16.52 23.41
N ASN A 213 22.00 17.50 23.01
CA ASN A 213 21.97 18.81 23.68
C ASN A 213 21.10 18.83 24.96
N GLY A 214 20.07 17.98 25.06
CA GLY A 214 19.22 17.92 26.25
C GLY A 214 19.88 17.31 27.49
N LYS A 215 21.03 16.63 27.32
CA LYS A 215 21.77 16.04 28.45
C LYS A 215 22.85 16.94 29.03
N LYS A 216 23.28 18.00 28.34
CA LYS A 216 24.28 18.93 28.84
C LYS A 216 23.71 20.08 29.69
N GLU A 217 22.42 20.38 29.53
CA GLU A 217 21.80 21.49 30.27
C GLU A 217 21.32 21.14 31.69
N LYS A 218 21.21 19.84 32.01
CA LYS A 218 20.79 19.40 33.36
C LYS A 218 21.94 19.20 34.38
N ILE A 219 23.21 19.35 33.98
CA ILE A 219 24.37 19.16 34.85
C ILE A 219 24.93 20.50 35.37
N ALA A 220 24.53 21.64 34.82
CA ALA A 220 25.06 22.95 35.20
C ALA A 220 24.28 23.70 36.31
N GLN A 221 23.25 23.09 36.93
CA GLN A 221 22.46 23.75 37.99
C GLN A 221 22.49 23.05 39.37
N ARG A 222 23.57 22.32 39.70
CA ARG A 222 23.77 21.86 41.07
C ARG A 222 25.27 21.91 41.45
N ALA A 223 25.69 23.01 41.98
CA ALA A 223 26.77 23.13 42.96
C ALA A 223 26.62 24.44 43.77
N PRO A 224 26.99 24.42 45.03
CA PRO A 224 26.45 25.20 46.13
C PRO A 224 26.77 26.70 46.08
#